data_e89d9a443843daf3d710c4d6d5dd0387
#
_entry.id   e89d9a443843daf3d710c4d6d5dd0387
#
_cell.length_a   1.000
_cell.length_b   1.000
_cell.length_c   1.000
_cell.angle_alpha   90.00
_cell.angle_beta   90.00
_cell.angle_gamma   90.00
#
_symmetry.space_group_name_H-M   'P 1'
#
loop_
_entity.id
_entity.type
_entity.pdbx_description
1 polymer ?
#
loop_
_entity_poly.entity_id
_entity_poly.type
_entity_poly.pdbx_seq_one_letter_code
_entity_poly.pdbx_strand_id
1 'polypeptide(L)'
;TTQAGTQEIGRGDRSDERQRYALPDGALAVVSGEEFGYEVDTVHVDGRVASVENNKTGGSVGQCGARILAITDTKESRGISAAAFAAYAARSGDEKPPTTLAAVVQLNDHDGEESPVLAVAPMIDGLGSRQHMFACEGDVITMPTELSDEAAASSHGSTSERQRTVVLERWDLSTGERSIIPVLDEAGNPLELNDEQGVSEYEAIRVGNEYRFVSWGGDAFAVDPASGQGRYLFSLDTPTYGPDGYLATFQVTETGVYALKDRRSDRVVTLSYRPWEGGEWRDIFTTRDLAYFLKKGELTPTADIQSFALRPGWDGGAQ
;
A
#
# COMPACT_ATOMS: atom_id res chain seq x y z
N THR A 1 -6.91 -18.99 -4.85
CA THR A 1 -7.77 -19.22 -6.04
C THR A 1 -6.88 -19.61 -7.21
N THR A 2 -7.22 -20.64 -7.91
CA THR A 2 -6.51 -21.14 -9.10
C THR A 2 -7.51 -21.35 -10.23
N GLN A 3 -7.03 -21.52 -11.47
CA GLN A 3 -7.92 -21.91 -12.59
C GLN A 3 -8.68 -23.24 -12.33
N ALA A 4 -8.14 -24.09 -11.46
CA ALA A 4 -8.76 -25.35 -11.06
C ALA A 4 -9.83 -25.23 -9.96
N GLY A 5 -10.02 -24.02 -9.41
CA GLY A 5 -10.99 -23.73 -8.34
C GLY A 5 -10.40 -22.99 -7.16
N THR A 6 -11.23 -22.72 -6.18
CA THR A 6 -10.88 -22.01 -4.96
C THR A 6 -10.74 -22.99 -3.81
N GLN A 7 -9.61 -22.95 -3.11
CA GLN A 7 -9.37 -23.74 -1.90
C GLN A 7 -9.20 -22.80 -0.70
N GLU A 8 -9.92 -23.07 0.38
CA GLU A 8 -9.66 -22.43 1.67
C GLU A 8 -8.44 -23.09 2.32
N ILE A 9 -7.39 -22.32 2.55
CA ILE A 9 -6.16 -22.78 3.19
C ILE A 9 -6.02 -22.33 4.64
N GLY A 10 -6.86 -21.43 5.10
CA GLY A 10 -6.91 -20.98 6.49
C GLY A 10 -7.95 -19.89 6.69
N ARG A 11 -8.30 -19.66 7.95
CA ARG A 11 -9.11 -18.52 8.39
C ARG A 11 -8.37 -17.83 9.51
N GLY A 12 -8.04 -16.55 9.29
CA GLY A 12 -7.62 -15.66 10.37
C GLY A 12 -8.85 -15.12 11.12
N ASP A 13 -8.69 -14.80 12.39
CA ASP A 13 -9.70 -14.08 13.16
C ASP A 13 -9.66 -12.57 12.81
N ARG A 14 -10.73 -12.02 12.72
CA ARG A 14 -11.31 -10.69 12.60
C ARG A 14 -10.38 -9.45 12.60
N SER A 15 -10.25 -8.78 11.47
CA SER A 15 -10.28 -7.32 11.37
C SER A 15 -10.86 -6.91 10.02
N ASP A 16 -11.38 -5.70 9.92
CA ASP A 16 -12.08 -5.23 8.72
C ASP A 16 -11.12 -4.84 7.60
N GLU A 17 -9.83 -4.58 7.90
CA GLU A 17 -8.80 -4.22 6.93
C GLU A 17 -7.68 -5.25 6.92
N ARG A 18 -7.56 -5.99 5.82
CA ARG A 18 -6.54 -7.03 5.63
C ARG A 18 -5.77 -6.83 4.35
N GLN A 19 -4.47 -6.65 4.49
CA GLN A 19 -3.53 -6.63 3.37
C GLN A 19 -2.85 -8.01 3.24
N ARG A 20 -2.50 -8.40 2.03
CA ARG A 20 -1.92 -9.72 1.75
C ARG A 20 -0.70 -9.60 0.87
N TYR A 21 0.38 -10.24 1.30
CA TYR A 21 1.67 -10.22 0.63
C TYR A 21 2.16 -11.63 0.36
N ALA A 22 2.49 -11.92 -0.90
CA ALA A 22 3.11 -13.18 -1.28
C ALA A 22 4.62 -13.10 -1.00
N LEU A 23 5.11 -13.93 -0.08
CA LEU A 23 6.52 -13.94 0.31
C LEU A 23 7.36 -14.75 -0.69
N PRO A 24 8.68 -14.46 -0.80
CA PRO A 24 9.57 -15.14 -1.77
C PRO A 24 9.68 -16.64 -1.59
N ASP A 25 9.49 -17.16 -0.37
CA ASP A 25 9.49 -18.59 -0.04
C ASP A 25 8.16 -19.29 -0.38
N GLY A 26 7.19 -18.54 -0.91
CA GLY A 26 5.85 -19.01 -1.25
C GLY A 26 4.85 -18.95 -0.09
N ALA A 27 5.24 -18.49 1.08
CA ALA A 27 4.31 -18.20 2.17
C ALA A 27 3.43 -16.99 1.84
N LEU A 28 2.35 -16.81 2.58
CA LEU A 28 1.44 -15.67 2.49
C LEU A 28 1.45 -14.93 3.83
N ALA A 29 1.85 -13.67 3.82
CA ALA A 29 1.66 -12.80 4.96
C ALA A 29 0.29 -12.10 4.85
N VAL A 30 -0.48 -12.14 5.94
CA VAL A 30 -1.76 -11.45 6.09
C VAL A 30 -1.59 -10.44 7.20
N VAL A 31 -1.69 -9.17 6.87
CA VAL A 31 -1.64 -8.07 7.83
C VAL A 31 -3.06 -7.68 8.17
N SER A 32 -3.40 -7.74 9.43
CA SER A 32 -4.69 -7.32 9.96
C SER A 32 -4.48 -6.07 10.80
N GLY A 33 -5.18 -4.98 10.48
CA GLY A 33 -5.23 -3.79 11.32
C GLY A 33 -6.16 -4.03 12.50
N GLU A 34 -5.75 -3.65 13.69
CA GLU A 34 -6.56 -3.64 14.90
C GLU A 34 -6.65 -2.22 15.46
N GLU A 35 -7.60 -1.97 16.36
CA GLU A 35 -7.79 -0.65 17.00
C GLU A 35 -6.50 -0.08 17.63
N PHE A 36 -5.55 -0.96 17.97
CA PHE A 36 -4.31 -0.60 18.65
C PHE A 36 -3.03 -1.14 18.00
N GLY A 37 -3.07 -1.56 16.73
CA GLY A 37 -1.86 -2.04 16.06
C GLY A 37 -2.10 -2.95 14.87
N TYR A 38 -1.09 -3.72 14.54
CA TYR A 38 -1.14 -4.73 13.47
C TYR A 38 -0.87 -6.12 14.02
N GLU A 39 -1.61 -7.11 13.52
CA GLU A 39 -1.26 -8.52 13.61
C GLU A 39 -0.78 -8.99 12.23
N VAL A 40 0.33 -9.72 12.19
CA VAL A 40 0.84 -10.33 10.96
C VAL A 40 0.81 -11.83 11.08
N ASP A 41 -0.07 -12.47 10.33
CA ASP A 41 -0.14 -13.91 10.18
C ASP A 41 0.67 -14.36 8.97
N THR A 42 1.71 -15.15 9.16
CA THR A 42 2.46 -15.78 8.07
C THR A 42 1.99 -17.22 7.90
N VAL A 43 1.29 -17.48 6.79
CA VAL A 43 0.79 -18.81 6.42
C VAL A 43 1.81 -19.46 5.51
N HIS A 44 2.53 -20.46 6.00
CA HIS A 44 3.53 -21.21 5.26
C HIS A 44 2.89 -22.22 4.30
N VAL A 45 3.65 -22.66 3.29
CA VAL A 45 3.19 -23.63 2.27
C VAL A 45 2.81 -24.99 2.85
N ASP A 46 3.33 -25.35 4.02
CA ASP A 46 2.99 -26.57 4.77
C ASP A 46 1.76 -26.40 5.66
N GLY A 47 1.13 -25.23 5.66
CA GLY A 47 -0.08 -24.92 6.44
C GLY A 47 0.18 -24.44 7.86
N ARG A 48 1.44 -24.31 8.30
CA ARG A 48 1.75 -23.67 9.60
C ARG A 48 1.44 -22.18 9.53
N VAL A 49 0.96 -21.62 10.63
CA VAL A 49 0.73 -20.20 10.80
C VAL A 49 1.65 -19.69 11.92
N ALA A 50 2.38 -18.64 11.65
CA ALA A 50 3.13 -17.88 12.65
C ALA A 50 2.50 -16.50 12.76
N SER A 51 2.16 -16.06 13.98
CA SER A 51 1.52 -14.77 14.23
C SER A 51 2.44 -13.87 15.04
N VAL A 52 2.50 -12.60 14.66
CA VAL A 52 3.24 -11.55 15.36
C VAL A 52 2.30 -10.38 15.63
N GLU A 53 2.13 -10.04 16.90
CA GLU A 53 1.34 -8.88 17.33
C GLU A 53 2.25 -7.64 17.43
N ASN A 54 1.84 -6.55 16.81
CA ASN A 54 2.55 -5.27 16.80
C ASN A 54 1.69 -4.21 17.50
N ASN A 55 1.71 -4.24 18.82
CA ASN A 55 0.86 -3.38 19.64
C ASN A 55 1.18 -1.88 19.44
N LYS A 56 0.13 -1.07 19.24
CA LYS A 56 0.21 0.39 19.09
C LYS A 56 1.08 0.85 17.93
N THR A 57 1.13 0.07 16.85
CA THR A 57 1.84 0.42 15.61
C THR A 57 0.81 0.58 14.51
N GLY A 58 0.63 1.77 13.98
CA GLY A 58 -0.20 2.09 12.81
C GLY A 58 0.65 2.56 11.64
N GLY A 59 0.05 2.88 10.50
CA GLY A 59 0.74 3.49 9.36
C GLY A 59 0.55 2.76 8.03
N SER A 60 1.35 3.13 7.04
CA SER A 60 1.38 2.49 5.72
C SER A 60 2.15 1.20 5.77
N VAL A 61 1.60 0.11 5.26
CA VAL A 61 2.22 -1.22 5.27
C VAL A 61 2.64 -1.61 3.86
N GLY A 62 3.76 -2.32 3.76
CA GLY A 62 4.25 -2.86 2.50
C GLY A 62 5.26 -3.96 2.70
N GLN A 63 5.66 -4.57 1.59
CA GLN A 63 6.58 -5.70 1.56
C GLN A 63 7.97 -5.30 1.08
N CYS A 64 9.01 -5.79 1.76
CA CYS A 64 10.42 -5.59 1.41
C CYS A 64 11.14 -6.94 1.43
N GLY A 65 11.11 -7.65 0.32
CA GLY A 65 11.56 -9.05 0.27
C GLY A 65 10.70 -9.96 1.14
N ALA A 66 11.28 -10.59 2.15
CA ALA A 66 10.55 -11.39 3.13
C ALA A 66 10.02 -10.58 4.33
N ARG A 67 10.40 -9.29 4.43
CA ARG A 67 9.99 -8.42 5.53
C ARG A 67 8.66 -7.73 5.21
N ILE A 68 7.77 -7.72 6.18
CA ILE A 68 6.60 -6.84 6.19
C ILE A 68 6.94 -5.65 7.07
N LEU A 69 6.81 -4.46 6.52
CA LEU A 69 7.24 -3.22 7.15
C LEU A 69 6.06 -2.26 7.27
N ALA A 70 6.13 -1.34 8.25
CA ALA A 70 5.24 -0.19 8.31
C ALA A 70 6.03 1.12 8.33
N ILE A 71 5.54 2.13 7.61
CA ILE A 71 5.94 3.52 7.76
C ILE A 71 4.92 4.17 8.68
N THR A 72 5.39 4.69 9.79
CA THR A 72 4.55 5.21 10.89
C THR A 72 5.16 6.46 11.52
N ASP A 73 4.54 6.97 12.56
CA ASP A 73 5.11 8.05 13.37
C ASP A 73 4.94 7.80 14.88
N THR A 74 5.77 8.50 15.66
CA THR A 74 5.80 8.35 17.12
C THR A 74 4.58 8.94 17.84
N LYS A 75 3.72 9.69 17.15
CA LYS A 75 2.49 10.23 17.71
C LYS A 75 1.36 9.19 17.66
N GLU A 76 1.23 8.52 16.51
CA GLU A 76 0.23 7.47 16.29
C GLU A 76 0.68 6.14 16.89
N SER A 77 1.96 5.81 16.75
CA SER A 77 2.56 4.54 17.20
C SER A 77 3.37 4.71 18.48
N ARG A 78 2.67 4.79 19.59
CA ARG A 78 3.31 5.03 20.91
C ARG A 78 4.24 3.88 21.35
N GLY A 79 4.00 2.66 20.87
CA GLY A 79 4.80 1.49 21.21
C GLY A 79 6.27 1.59 20.76
N ILE A 80 6.53 2.28 19.64
CA ILE A 80 7.85 2.43 19.06
C ILE A 80 8.58 3.71 19.51
N SER A 81 7.94 4.60 20.27
CA SER A 81 8.46 5.96 20.50
C SER A 81 9.85 5.95 21.15
N ALA A 82 10.05 5.14 22.18
CA ALA A 82 11.36 5.09 22.87
C ALA A 82 12.47 4.63 21.94
N ALA A 83 12.24 3.56 21.18
CA ALA A 83 13.20 3.00 20.21
C ALA A 83 13.50 3.97 19.07
N ALA A 84 12.47 4.66 18.55
CA ALA A 84 12.61 5.65 17.47
C ALA A 84 13.44 6.86 17.91
N PHE A 85 13.17 7.42 19.10
CA PHE A 85 13.98 8.53 19.63
C PHE A 85 15.41 8.12 19.92
N ALA A 86 15.65 6.91 20.46
CA ALA A 86 16.99 6.39 20.67
C ALA A 86 17.76 6.21 19.36
N ALA A 87 17.11 5.65 18.33
CA ALA A 87 17.69 5.48 16.98
C ALA A 87 18.02 6.82 16.33
N TYR A 88 17.12 7.81 16.46
CA TYR A 88 17.35 9.17 15.95
C TYR A 88 18.56 9.83 16.64
N ALA A 89 18.61 9.82 17.95
CA ALA A 89 19.71 10.41 18.73
C ALA A 89 21.07 9.77 18.40
N ALA A 90 21.11 8.46 18.24
CA ALA A 90 22.33 7.73 17.87
C ALA A 90 22.87 8.13 16.48
N ARG A 91 21.98 8.55 15.56
CA ARG A 91 22.36 8.93 14.20
C ARG A 91 22.60 10.40 14.02
N SER A 92 21.73 11.28 14.52
CA SER A 92 21.81 12.73 14.29
C SER A 92 22.86 13.41 15.17
N GLY A 93 23.10 12.89 16.36
CA GLY A 93 23.91 13.58 17.37
C GLY A 93 23.25 14.85 17.92
N ASP A 94 21.97 15.11 17.60
CA ASP A 94 21.25 16.30 18.03
C ASP A 94 20.93 16.26 19.51
N GLU A 95 21.28 17.30 20.24
CA GLU A 95 20.95 17.46 21.66
C GLU A 95 19.44 17.66 21.90
N LYS A 96 18.71 18.13 20.88
CA LYS A 96 17.27 18.36 20.96
C LYS A 96 16.53 17.70 19.79
N PRO A 97 16.03 16.47 20.00
CA PRO A 97 15.30 15.76 18.97
C PRO A 97 13.97 16.48 18.66
N PRO A 98 13.43 16.29 17.43
CA PRO A 98 12.07 16.73 17.09
C PRO A 98 11.04 16.13 18.04
N THR A 99 9.88 16.79 18.14
CA THR A 99 8.77 16.31 19.00
C THR A 99 8.09 15.07 18.44
N THR A 100 8.18 14.87 17.12
CA THR A 100 7.59 13.73 16.41
C THR A 100 8.56 13.24 15.35
N LEU A 101 8.72 11.93 15.27
CA LEU A 101 9.53 11.24 14.29
C LEU A 101 8.66 10.36 13.40
N ALA A 102 8.98 10.32 12.11
CA ALA A 102 8.57 9.24 11.23
C ALA A 102 9.53 8.07 11.41
N ALA A 103 9.03 6.85 11.30
CA ALA A 103 9.82 5.63 11.46
C ALA A 103 9.39 4.55 10.46
N VAL A 104 10.37 3.75 10.03
CA VAL A 104 10.11 2.48 9.37
C VAL A 104 10.36 1.38 10.39
N VAL A 105 9.38 0.49 10.56
CA VAL A 105 9.41 -0.62 11.51
C VAL A 105 9.13 -1.94 10.83
N GLN A 106 9.65 -3.04 11.38
CA GLN A 106 9.37 -4.38 10.91
C GLN A 106 8.22 -4.98 11.70
N LEU A 107 7.25 -5.58 11.00
CA LEU A 107 6.03 -6.13 11.58
C LEU A 107 6.04 -7.66 11.72
N ASN A 108 6.87 -8.36 10.96
CA ASN A 108 6.99 -9.82 11.00
C ASN A 108 8.38 -10.26 11.44
N ASP A 109 8.54 -11.55 11.75
CA ASP A 109 9.82 -12.19 12.02
C ASP A 109 10.64 -11.51 13.15
N HIS A 110 9.95 -11.23 14.27
CA HIS A 110 10.61 -10.78 15.52
C HIS A 110 9.90 -11.39 16.74
N ASP A 111 10.67 -11.58 17.82
CA ASP A 111 10.20 -12.23 19.04
C ASP A 111 9.82 -11.23 20.16
N GLY A 112 9.95 -9.93 19.89
CA GLY A 112 9.72 -8.88 20.89
C GLY A 112 8.28 -8.37 20.90
N GLU A 113 7.87 -7.74 22.02
CA GLU A 113 6.61 -7.00 22.12
C GLU A 113 6.62 -5.69 21.32
N GLU A 114 7.82 -5.19 20.95
CA GLU A 114 7.99 -3.95 20.20
C GLU A 114 8.55 -4.25 18.82
N SER A 115 7.94 -3.63 17.79
CA SER A 115 8.39 -3.73 16.41
C SER A 115 9.79 -3.13 16.25
N PRO A 116 10.77 -3.83 15.65
CA PRO A 116 12.09 -3.30 15.39
C PRO A 116 12.07 -2.04 14.53
N VAL A 117 12.73 -0.98 14.99
CA VAL A 117 12.86 0.29 14.25
C VAL A 117 14.06 0.21 13.31
N LEU A 118 13.82 0.32 12.01
CA LEU A 118 14.83 0.20 10.96
C LEU A 118 15.38 1.55 10.50
N ALA A 119 14.52 2.55 10.42
CA ALA A 119 14.89 3.91 10.01
C ALA A 119 14.01 4.94 10.71
N VAL A 120 14.55 6.16 10.92
CA VAL A 120 13.83 7.28 11.53
C VAL A 120 14.21 8.59 10.86
N ALA A 121 13.26 9.52 10.80
CA ALA A 121 13.48 10.90 10.33
C ALA A 121 12.52 11.86 11.02
N PRO A 122 12.81 13.19 11.04
CA PRO A 122 11.85 14.19 11.49
C PRO A 122 10.53 14.09 10.71
N MET A 123 9.41 14.30 11.39
CA MET A 123 8.11 14.44 10.71
C MET A 123 8.13 15.64 9.75
N ILE A 124 7.42 15.52 8.64
CA ILE A 124 7.20 16.62 7.68
C ILE A 124 5.73 17.02 7.80
N ASP A 125 5.52 18.29 8.12
CA ASP A 125 4.19 18.86 8.24
C ASP A 125 3.50 18.87 6.86
N GLY A 126 2.20 18.53 6.84
CA GLY A 126 1.42 18.47 5.60
C GLY A 126 1.62 17.21 4.75
N LEU A 127 2.54 16.32 5.11
CA LEU A 127 2.65 15.04 4.44
C LEU A 127 1.43 14.17 4.79
N GLY A 128 0.72 13.71 3.73
CA GLY A 128 -0.59 13.07 3.84
C GLY A 128 -0.64 11.83 4.72
N SER A 129 -1.85 11.41 5.04
CA SER A 129 -2.09 10.25 5.88
C SER A 129 -1.49 9.01 5.23
N ARG A 130 -0.82 8.23 6.03
CA ARG A 130 -0.05 7.07 5.63
C ARG A 130 -0.93 5.82 5.62
N GLN A 131 -1.80 5.73 4.62
CA GLN A 131 -2.62 4.53 4.39
C GLN A 131 -2.26 3.85 3.06
N HIS A 132 -1.11 4.23 2.48
CA HIS A 132 -0.70 3.74 1.17
C HIS A 132 0.20 2.51 1.31
N MET A 133 0.01 1.55 0.42
CA MET A 133 0.95 0.47 0.27
C MET A 133 2.21 0.97 -0.44
N PHE A 134 3.37 0.45 -0.05
CA PHE A 134 4.63 0.80 -0.69
C PHE A 134 5.33 -0.43 -1.23
N ALA A 135 6.13 -0.24 -2.27
CA ALA A 135 7.03 -1.24 -2.78
C ALA A 135 8.46 -0.98 -2.32
N CYS A 136 9.24 -2.05 -2.26
CA CYS A 136 10.62 -2.01 -1.85
C CYS A 136 11.52 -2.66 -2.88
N GLU A 137 12.62 -1.99 -3.20
CA GLU A 137 13.68 -2.54 -4.05
C GLU A 137 14.97 -2.66 -3.24
N GLY A 138 15.37 -3.89 -2.96
CA GLY A 138 16.48 -4.12 -2.03
C GLY A 138 16.14 -3.55 -0.65
N ASP A 139 16.92 -2.56 -0.20
CA ASP A 139 16.69 -1.83 1.06
C ASP A 139 16.11 -0.42 0.84
N VAL A 140 15.56 -0.13 -0.35
CA VAL A 140 14.97 1.18 -0.65
C VAL A 140 13.46 1.06 -0.79
N ILE A 141 12.74 1.73 0.10
CA ILE A 141 11.30 1.91 0.01
C ILE A 141 11.01 3.15 -0.81
N THR A 142 10.02 3.08 -1.69
CA THR A 142 9.47 4.25 -2.38
C THR A 142 7.95 4.20 -2.31
N MET A 143 7.36 5.29 -1.87
CA MET A 143 5.92 5.44 -1.70
C MET A 143 5.47 6.76 -2.30
N PRO A 144 4.54 6.77 -3.26
CA PRO A 144 3.86 8.00 -3.65
C PRO A 144 2.97 8.44 -2.48
N THR A 145 2.99 9.71 -2.17
CA THR A 145 2.16 10.31 -1.13
C THR A 145 1.80 11.74 -1.49
N GLU A 146 0.98 12.37 -0.67
CA GLU A 146 0.53 13.74 -0.88
C GLU A 146 1.21 14.69 0.10
N LEU A 147 1.56 15.86 -0.38
CA LEU A 147 1.99 16.98 0.42
C LEU A 147 0.95 18.09 0.32
N SER A 148 0.29 18.41 1.43
CA SER A 148 -0.68 19.49 1.51
C SER A 148 -0.05 20.77 2.05
N ASP A 149 -0.44 21.92 1.50
CA ASP A 149 -0.01 23.21 2.03
C ASP A 149 -0.80 23.52 3.31
N GLU A 150 -0.14 23.45 4.48
CA GLU A 150 -0.76 23.74 5.78
C GLU A 150 -1.26 25.18 5.92
N ALA A 151 -0.73 26.11 5.14
CA ALA A 151 -1.18 27.50 5.17
C ALA A 151 -2.67 27.67 4.81
N ALA A 152 -3.23 26.74 4.03
CA ALA A 152 -4.66 26.73 3.68
C ALA A 152 -5.56 26.15 4.78
N ALA A 153 -5.01 25.37 5.70
CA ALA A 153 -5.80 24.65 6.73
C ALA A 153 -6.20 25.53 7.92
N SER A 154 -5.59 26.70 8.13
CA SER A 154 -5.82 27.56 9.30
C SER A 154 -6.98 28.56 9.16
N SER A 155 -7.57 28.70 7.96
CA SER A 155 -8.75 29.55 7.77
C SER A 155 -10.04 28.79 8.06
N HIS A 156 -10.56 28.91 9.26
CA HIS A 156 -11.88 28.44 9.65
C HIS A 156 -12.94 29.01 8.68
N GLY A 157 -13.54 28.16 7.87
CA GLY A 157 -14.80 28.48 7.18
C GLY A 157 -14.82 28.45 5.66
N SER A 158 -13.77 28.01 4.98
CA SER A 158 -13.81 27.81 3.52
C SER A 158 -13.59 26.34 3.20
N THR A 159 -14.53 25.75 2.47
CA THR A 159 -14.35 24.51 1.68
C THR A 159 -13.47 24.79 0.46
N SER A 160 -12.40 25.57 0.63
CA SER A 160 -11.41 25.73 -0.43
C SER A 160 -10.75 24.37 -0.63
N GLU A 161 -10.84 23.85 -1.84
CA GLU A 161 -10.14 22.68 -2.32
C GLU A 161 -8.69 22.77 -1.84
N ARG A 162 -8.29 21.84 -0.98
CA ARG A 162 -6.92 21.77 -0.52
C ARG A 162 -6.06 21.36 -1.70
N GLN A 163 -5.15 22.24 -2.08
CA GLN A 163 -4.18 21.91 -3.11
C GLN A 163 -3.24 20.84 -2.55
N ARG A 164 -3.24 19.67 -3.18
CA ARG A 164 -2.40 18.53 -2.82
C ARG A 164 -1.46 18.24 -3.96
N THR A 165 -0.20 18.16 -3.67
CA THR A 165 0.83 17.80 -4.64
C THR A 165 1.34 16.39 -4.37
N VAL A 166 1.61 15.64 -5.42
CA VAL A 166 2.19 14.31 -5.29
C VAL A 166 3.68 14.42 -5.05
N VAL A 167 4.17 13.63 -4.10
CA VAL A 167 5.60 13.47 -3.85
C VAL A 167 5.93 11.98 -3.75
N LEU A 168 7.18 11.62 -4.03
CA LEU A 168 7.71 10.31 -3.67
C LEU A 168 8.42 10.42 -2.32
N GLU A 169 7.91 9.74 -1.31
CA GLU A 169 8.61 9.51 -0.07
C GLU A 169 9.52 8.31 -0.25
N ARG A 170 10.82 8.51 -0.05
CA ARG A 170 11.83 7.47 -0.23
C ARG A 170 12.60 7.27 1.06
N TRP A 171 12.76 6.01 1.47
CA TRP A 171 13.57 5.59 2.59
C TRP A 171 14.65 4.61 2.15
N ASP A 172 15.88 4.90 2.49
CA ASP A 172 17.00 3.97 2.35
C ASP A 172 17.26 3.31 3.71
N LEU A 173 16.88 2.04 3.85
CA LEU A 173 17.00 1.31 5.12
C LEU A 173 18.44 0.99 5.47
N SER A 174 19.38 0.98 4.50
CA SER A 174 20.79 0.72 4.73
C SER A 174 21.50 1.92 5.38
N THR A 175 21.07 3.14 5.04
CA THR A 175 21.60 4.38 5.61
C THR A 175 20.69 5.00 6.67
N GLY A 176 19.41 4.61 6.67
CA GLY A 176 18.35 5.20 7.47
C GLY A 176 17.91 6.58 6.96
N GLU A 177 18.32 6.99 5.77
CA GLU A 177 18.00 8.30 5.20
C GLU A 177 16.60 8.31 4.60
N ARG A 178 15.95 9.47 4.73
CA ARG A 178 14.66 9.80 4.12
C ARG A 178 14.83 10.96 3.16
N SER A 179 14.21 10.85 1.99
CA SER A 179 14.11 11.95 1.01
C SER A 179 12.68 12.10 0.51
N ILE A 180 12.31 13.34 0.17
CA ILE A 180 11.03 13.68 -0.47
C ILE A 180 11.36 14.27 -1.84
N ILE A 181 10.81 13.64 -2.87
CA ILE A 181 11.06 14.01 -4.27
C ILE A 181 9.73 14.54 -4.82
N PRO A 182 9.60 15.84 -5.12
CA PRO A 182 8.41 16.37 -5.76
C PRO A 182 8.15 15.67 -7.10
N VAL A 183 6.90 15.24 -7.33
CA VAL A 183 6.50 14.73 -8.64
C VAL A 183 6.06 15.91 -9.49
N LEU A 184 6.62 16.02 -10.69
CA LEU A 184 6.34 17.08 -11.64
C LEU A 184 5.52 16.52 -12.81
N ASP A 185 4.61 17.31 -13.34
CA ASP A 185 3.90 17.01 -14.58
C ASP A 185 4.82 17.16 -15.82
N GLU A 186 4.31 16.89 -17.00
CA GLU A 186 5.07 17.02 -18.27
C GLU A 186 5.53 18.46 -18.56
N ALA A 187 4.89 19.45 -17.96
CA ALA A 187 5.26 20.86 -18.09
C ALA A 187 6.26 21.32 -17.02
N GLY A 188 6.59 20.45 -16.06
CA GLY A 188 7.51 20.73 -14.97
C GLY A 188 6.87 21.41 -13.76
N ASN A 189 5.53 21.43 -13.68
CA ASN A 189 4.82 21.92 -12.50
C ASN A 189 4.62 20.76 -11.51
N PRO A 190 4.45 21.03 -10.20
CA PRO A 190 4.04 20.00 -9.25
C PRO A 190 2.78 19.26 -9.74
N LEU A 191 2.82 17.93 -9.71
CA LEU A 191 1.66 17.12 -10.07
C LEU A 191 0.60 17.28 -8.99
N GLU A 192 -0.51 17.89 -9.36
CA GLU A 192 -1.66 18.10 -8.48
C GLU A 192 -2.73 17.04 -8.74
N LEU A 193 -3.25 16.47 -7.67
CA LEU A 193 -4.42 15.60 -7.73
C LEU A 193 -5.60 16.32 -7.08
N ASN A 194 -6.78 16.17 -7.67
CA ASN A 194 -8.01 16.68 -7.05
C ASN A 194 -8.42 15.77 -5.88
N ASP A 195 -9.34 16.23 -5.03
CA ASP A 195 -9.79 15.52 -3.83
C ASP A 195 -10.40 14.13 -4.11
N GLU A 196 -10.87 13.89 -5.34
CA GLU A 196 -11.42 12.60 -5.76
C GLU A 196 -10.35 11.66 -6.31
N GLN A 197 -9.16 12.17 -6.62
CA GLN A 197 -8.09 11.41 -7.28
C GLN A 197 -6.98 10.98 -6.35
N GLY A 198 -6.95 11.35 -5.11
CA GLY A 198 -5.90 11.08 -4.11
C GLY A 198 -4.82 10.05 -4.52
N VAL A 199 -3.65 10.10 -3.96
CA VAL A 199 -2.66 9.04 -4.19
C VAL A 199 -3.23 7.73 -3.66
N SER A 200 -3.16 6.70 -4.48
CA SER A 200 -3.74 5.39 -4.21
C SER A 200 -3.16 4.73 -2.96
N GLU A 201 -3.98 3.91 -2.32
CA GLU A 201 -3.57 2.91 -1.33
C GLU A 201 -2.74 1.76 -1.95
N TYR A 202 -2.48 1.79 -3.27
CA TYR A 202 -1.82 0.72 -3.99
C TYR A 202 -0.31 0.93 -4.10
N GLU A 203 0.40 -0.18 -4.21
CA GLU A 203 1.86 -0.20 -4.31
C GLU A 203 2.38 0.61 -5.51
N ALA A 204 3.51 1.27 -5.31
CA ALA A 204 4.32 1.75 -6.41
C ALA A 204 5.38 0.69 -6.77
N ILE A 205 5.65 0.49 -8.05
CA ILE A 205 6.65 -0.48 -8.49
C ILE A 205 7.68 0.17 -9.43
N ARG A 206 8.91 -0.31 -9.35
CA ARG A 206 9.95 0.11 -10.27
C ARG A 206 9.90 -0.68 -11.57
N VAL A 207 9.85 0.03 -12.71
CA VAL A 207 9.93 -0.54 -14.05
C VAL A 207 11.04 0.18 -14.81
N GLY A 208 12.17 -0.47 -15.00
CA GLY A 208 13.37 0.17 -15.53
C GLY A 208 13.88 1.27 -14.60
N ASN A 209 13.88 2.51 -15.07
CA ASN A 209 14.30 3.68 -14.29
C ASN A 209 13.12 4.48 -13.71
N GLU A 210 11.88 4.05 -13.92
CA GLU A 210 10.69 4.75 -13.47
C GLU A 210 10.01 4.02 -12.32
N TYR A 211 9.38 4.76 -11.40
CA TYR A 211 8.34 4.24 -10.51
C TYR A 211 6.99 4.40 -11.19
N ARG A 212 6.18 3.34 -11.13
CA ARG A 212 4.83 3.34 -11.67
C ARG A 212 3.84 3.06 -10.56
N PHE A 213 2.75 3.80 -10.53
CA PHE A 213 1.69 3.67 -9.55
C PHE A 213 0.33 4.02 -10.16
N VAL A 214 -0.72 3.65 -9.46
CA VAL A 214 -2.11 3.94 -9.82
C VAL A 214 -2.68 4.87 -8.76
N SER A 215 -3.37 5.94 -9.14
CA SER A 215 -4.10 6.81 -8.22
C SER A 215 -5.39 6.14 -7.75
N TRP A 216 -6.00 6.66 -6.71
CA TRP A 216 -7.29 6.16 -6.22
C TRP A 216 -8.41 6.25 -7.27
N GLY A 217 -8.38 7.27 -8.10
CA GLY A 217 -9.28 7.42 -9.25
C GLY A 217 -9.00 6.45 -10.40
N GLY A 218 -7.97 5.60 -10.30
CA GLY A 218 -7.60 4.64 -11.33
C GLY A 218 -6.67 5.20 -12.41
N ASP A 219 -6.11 6.40 -12.23
CA ASP A 219 -5.15 6.95 -13.18
C ASP A 219 -3.75 6.38 -12.91
N ALA A 220 -3.12 5.89 -13.97
CA ALA A 220 -1.78 5.32 -13.92
C ALA A 220 -0.73 6.37 -14.30
N PHE A 221 0.34 6.43 -13.51
CA PHE A 221 1.45 7.35 -13.68
C PHE A 221 2.80 6.62 -13.69
N ALA A 222 3.77 7.22 -14.38
CA ALA A 222 5.17 6.86 -14.30
C ALA A 222 5.97 8.08 -13.85
N VAL A 223 6.93 7.87 -12.95
CA VAL A 223 7.77 8.95 -12.39
C VAL A 223 9.23 8.51 -12.41
N ASP A 224 10.10 9.35 -12.97
CA ASP A 224 11.55 9.21 -12.81
C ASP A 224 11.93 9.67 -11.39
N PRO A 225 12.40 8.79 -10.50
CA PRO A 225 12.74 9.15 -9.12
C PRO A 225 13.98 10.03 -9.00
N ALA A 226 14.80 10.15 -10.05
CA ALA A 226 15.99 11.00 -10.02
C ALA A 226 15.66 12.47 -10.28
N SER A 227 14.70 12.73 -11.18
CA SER A 227 14.28 14.08 -11.57
C SER A 227 12.94 14.49 -10.96
N GLY A 228 12.13 13.54 -10.50
CA GLY A 228 10.73 13.75 -10.12
C GLY A 228 9.80 13.93 -11.33
N GLN A 229 10.31 13.84 -12.57
CA GLN A 229 9.51 14.03 -13.76
C GLN A 229 8.47 12.91 -13.90
N GLY A 230 7.21 13.27 -13.82
CA GLY A 230 6.06 12.39 -13.98
C GLY A 230 5.45 12.48 -15.37
N ARG A 231 4.76 11.46 -15.76
CA ARG A 231 3.90 11.41 -16.95
C ARG A 231 2.68 10.53 -16.69
N TYR A 232 1.56 10.97 -17.22
CA TYR A 232 0.34 10.18 -17.26
C TYR A 232 0.49 9.03 -18.27
N LEU A 233 0.03 7.85 -17.89
CA LEU A 233 0.06 6.67 -18.76
C LEU A 233 -1.31 6.38 -19.37
N PHE A 234 -2.30 6.15 -18.53
CA PHE A 234 -3.69 5.85 -18.93
C PHE A 234 -4.61 5.86 -17.70
N SER A 235 -5.92 5.99 -17.95
CA SER A 235 -6.94 5.72 -16.94
C SER A 235 -7.36 4.25 -16.97
N LEU A 236 -7.65 3.70 -15.81
CA LEU A 236 -8.18 2.35 -15.66
C LEU A 236 -9.69 2.27 -15.90
N ASP A 237 -10.37 3.40 -16.15
CA ASP A 237 -11.81 3.49 -16.41
C ASP A 237 -12.64 2.70 -15.39
N THR A 238 -12.31 2.82 -14.11
CA THR A 238 -13.01 2.10 -13.05
C THR A 238 -14.36 2.76 -12.77
N PRO A 239 -15.49 2.12 -13.09
CA PRO A 239 -16.78 2.66 -12.72
C PRO A 239 -16.94 2.60 -11.21
N THR A 240 -16.98 3.78 -10.61
CA THR A 240 -17.18 3.97 -9.19
C THR A 240 -18.67 4.02 -8.89
N TYR A 241 -19.34 3.25 -8.22
CA TYR A 241 -20.68 3.35 -7.64
C TYR A 241 -21.88 3.39 -8.62
N GLY A 242 -22.59 2.27 -8.70
CA GLY A 242 -23.88 2.13 -9.37
C GLY A 242 -24.38 0.69 -9.24
N PRO A 243 -25.66 0.40 -9.60
CA PRO A 243 -26.19 -0.96 -9.56
C PRO A 243 -25.43 -1.93 -10.46
N ASP A 244 -24.78 -1.43 -11.52
CA ASP A 244 -23.91 -2.19 -12.42
C ASP A 244 -22.42 -1.96 -12.15
N GLY A 245 -22.09 -1.22 -11.08
CA GLY A 245 -20.72 -0.94 -10.68
C GLY A 245 -20.02 -2.16 -10.12
N TYR A 246 -18.71 -2.11 -10.15
CA TYR A 246 -17.86 -3.08 -9.48
C TYR A 246 -16.88 -2.37 -8.55
N LEU A 247 -16.47 -3.05 -7.49
CA LEU A 247 -15.30 -2.66 -6.72
C LEU A 247 -14.07 -3.24 -7.42
N ALA A 248 -13.02 -2.45 -7.50
CA ALA A 248 -11.75 -2.90 -8.02
C ALA A 248 -10.65 -2.74 -6.96
N THR A 249 -9.88 -3.78 -6.79
CA THR A 249 -8.63 -3.75 -6.03
C THR A 249 -7.50 -3.98 -7.01
N PHE A 250 -6.47 -3.16 -6.95
CA PHE A 250 -5.36 -3.22 -7.89
C PHE A 250 -4.12 -3.84 -7.25
N GLN A 251 -3.34 -4.53 -8.07
CA GLN A 251 -1.97 -4.90 -7.77
C GLN A 251 -1.10 -4.54 -8.97
N VAL A 252 -0.08 -3.74 -8.73
CA VAL A 252 0.90 -3.35 -9.75
C VAL A 252 2.01 -4.39 -9.82
N THR A 253 2.55 -4.60 -11.02
CA THR A 253 3.67 -5.50 -11.29
C THR A 253 4.63 -4.85 -12.27
N GLU A 254 5.80 -5.44 -12.49
CA GLU A 254 6.77 -4.92 -13.47
C GLU A 254 6.19 -4.82 -14.89
N THR A 255 5.22 -5.66 -15.22
CA THR A 255 4.68 -5.75 -16.59
C THR A 255 3.37 -4.98 -16.78
N GLY A 256 2.64 -4.66 -15.72
CA GLY A 256 1.35 -4.00 -15.82
C GLY A 256 0.54 -4.02 -14.53
N VAL A 257 -0.73 -3.71 -14.67
CA VAL A 257 -1.68 -3.63 -13.56
C VAL A 257 -2.65 -4.80 -13.62
N TYR A 258 -2.81 -5.49 -12.52
CA TYR A 258 -3.89 -6.45 -12.31
C TYR A 258 -5.02 -5.78 -11.54
N ALA A 259 -6.25 -6.01 -11.96
CA ALA A 259 -7.44 -5.55 -11.27
C ALA A 259 -8.32 -6.74 -10.90
N LEU A 260 -8.58 -6.93 -9.62
CA LEU A 260 -9.59 -7.87 -9.16
C LEU A 260 -10.91 -7.11 -9.01
N LYS A 261 -11.84 -7.38 -9.91
CA LYS A 261 -13.12 -6.69 -10.05
C LYS A 261 -14.23 -7.54 -9.43
N ASP A 262 -14.87 -7.07 -8.36
CA ASP A 262 -16.04 -7.71 -7.74
C ASP A 262 -17.30 -6.97 -8.19
N ARG A 263 -18.08 -7.58 -9.08
CA ARG A 263 -19.35 -7.04 -9.53
C ARG A 263 -20.45 -7.40 -8.53
N ARG A 264 -20.95 -6.40 -7.83
CA ARG A 264 -21.89 -6.58 -6.70
C ARG A 264 -23.22 -7.21 -7.11
N SER A 265 -23.73 -6.91 -8.31
CA SER A 265 -25.07 -7.32 -8.76
C SER A 265 -25.25 -8.84 -8.85
N ASP A 266 -24.24 -9.56 -9.30
CA ASP A 266 -24.27 -11.01 -9.51
C ASP A 266 -23.13 -11.78 -8.86
N ARG A 267 -22.29 -11.07 -8.08
CA ARG A 267 -21.13 -11.63 -7.35
C ARG A 267 -20.15 -12.35 -8.26
N VAL A 268 -19.96 -11.80 -9.44
CA VAL A 268 -18.95 -12.27 -10.36
C VAL A 268 -17.65 -11.55 -10.08
N VAL A 269 -16.61 -12.32 -9.79
CA VAL A 269 -15.26 -11.79 -9.57
C VAL A 269 -14.42 -12.07 -10.82
N THR A 270 -13.86 -11.02 -11.38
CA THR A 270 -12.99 -11.10 -12.56
C THR A 270 -11.62 -10.57 -12.22
N LEU A 271 -10.57 -11.34 -12.51
CA LEU A 271 -9.20 -10.85 -12.53
C LEU A 271 -8.88 -10.42 -13.95
N SER A 272 -8.53 -9.15 -14.12
CA SER A 272 -8.14 -8.56 -15.41
C SER A 272 -6.70 -8.06 -15.33
N TYR A 273 -6.05 -7.94 -16.47
CA TYR A 273 -4.68 -7.43 -16.61
C TYR A 273 -4.62 -6.38 -17.71
N ARG A 274 -3.85 -5.34 -17.49
CA ARG A 274 -3.52 -4.30 -18.47
C ARG A 274 -2.03 -4.00 -18.44
N PRO A 275 -1.30 -4.07 -19.58
CA PRO A 275 0.12 -3.75 -19.62
C PRO A 275 0.36 -2.25 -19.44
N TRP A 276 1.56 -1.88 -18.95
CA TRP A 276 1.92 -0.47 -18.76
C TRP A 276 2.02 0.33 -20.07
N GLU A 277 2.25 -0.34 -21.19
CA GLU A 277 2.27 0.27 -22.51
C GLU A 277 0.86 0.67 -23.02
N GLY A 278 -0.17 0.41 -22.22
CA GLY A 278 -1.56 0.66 -22.58
C GLY A 278 -2.22 -0.53 -23.29
N GLY A 279 -3.37 -0.28 -23.93
CA GLY A 279 -4.18 -1.32 -24.58
C GLY A 279 -5.43 -1.64 -23.78
N GLU A 280 -6.18 -2.62 -24.28
CA GLU A 280 -7.43 -3.07 -23.66
C GLU A 280 -7.16 -3.98 -22.45
N TRP A 281 -8.13 -4.00 -21.51
CA TRP A 281 -8.13 -4.97 -20.43
C TRP A 281 -8.26 -6.39 -20.99
N ARG A 282 -7.44 -7.29 -20.51
CA ARG A 282 -7.54 -8.72 -20.79
C ARG A 282 -8.03 -9.43 -19.53
N ASP A 283 -9.20 -10.06 -19.61
CA ASP A 283 -9.70 -10.89 -18.53
C ASP A 283 -8.88 -12.20 -18.47
N ILE A 284 -8.29 -12.45 -17.32
CA ILE A 284 -7.49 -13.65 -17.06
C ILE A 284 -8.41 -14.80 -16.65
N PHE A 285 -9.29 -14.53 -15.71
CA PHE A 285 -10.34 -15.46 -15.33
C PHE A 285 -11.54 -14.74 -14.74
N THR A 286 -12.67 -15.40 -14.78
CA THR A 286 -13.90 -14.98 -14.12
C THR A 286 -14.45 -16.14 -13.33
N THR A 287 -14.88 -15.88 -12.10
CA THR A 287 -15.44 -16.93 -11.21
C THR A 287 -16.60 -16.42 -10.38
N ARG A 288 -17.48 -17.33 -10.01
CA ARG A 288 -18.51 -17.16 -8.98
C ARG A 288 -18.18 -17.94 -7.70
N ASP A 289 -17.13 -18.72 -7.69
CA ASP A 289 -16.79 -19.60 -6.57
C ASP A 289 -16.49 -18.79 -5.30
N LEU A 290 -15.90 -17.61 -5.44
CA LEU A 290 -15.63 -16.69 -4.34
C LEU A 290 -16.93 -16.19 -3.69
N ALA A 291 -18.03 -16.09 -4.42
CA ALA A 291 -19.32 -15.68 -3.89
C ALA A 291 -19.80 -16.59 -2.73
N TYR A 292 -19.42 -17.86 -2.72
CA TYR A 292 -19.74 -18.78 -1.63
C TYR A 292 -19.05 -18.36 -0.32
N PHE A 293 -17.79 -17.98 -0.39
CA PHE A 293 -17.02 -17.56 0.79
C PHE A 293 -17.48 -16.19 1.30
N LEU A 294 -17.89 -15.31 0.38
CA LEU A 294 -18.37 -13.98 0.69
C LEU A 294 -19.79 -13.95 1.27
N LYS A 295 -20.60 -15.02 1.02
CA LYS A 295 -21.99 -15.14 1.51
C LYS A 295 -22.12 -15.78 2.89
N LYS A 296 -21.09 -16.43 3.42
CA LYS A 296 -21.18 -17.27 4.62
C LYS A 296 -21.13 -16.49 5.94
N GLY A 297 -20.96 -15.17 5.91
CA GLY A 297 -21.14 -14.30 7.08
C GLY A 297 -22.61 -13.92 7.23
N GLU A 298 -23.27 -14.41 8.30
CA GLU A 298 -24.72 -14.21 8.54
C GLU A 298 -25.14 -12.76 8.77
N LEU A 299 -24.24 -11.78 8.77
CA LEU A 299 -24.55 -10.45 9.29
C LEU A 299 -24.39 -9.28 8.32
N THR A 300 -23.81 -9.44 7.13
CA THR A 300 -23.81 -8.35 6.15
C THR A 300 -23.87 -8.88 4.71
N PRO A 301 -24.80 -8.39 3.89
CA PRO A 301 -24.84 -8.69 2.45
C PRO A 301 -23.70 -7.99 1.64
N THR A 302 -22.70 -7.43 2.30
CA THR A 302 -21.70 -6.52 1.75
C THR A 302 -20.25 -6.92 2.05
N ALA A 303 -19.92 -8.19 2.16
CA ALA A 303 -18.53 -8.60 2.21
C ALA A 303 -17.89 -8.32 0.83
N ASP A 304 -16.91 -7.44 0.81
CA ASP A 304 -16.16 -7.03 -0.37
C ASP A 304 -14.74 -7.60 -0.32
N ILE A 305 -14.12 -7.78 -1.49
CA ILE A 305 -12.71 -8.17 -1.56
C ILE A 305 -11.89 -6.88 -1.45
N GLN A 306 -11.18 -6.74 -0.35
CA GLN A 306 -10.37 -5.53 -0.09
C GLN A 306 -8.97 -5.61 -0.66
N SER A 307 -8.39 -6.80 -0.75
CA SER A 307 -7.04 -7.01 -1.27
C SER A 307 -6.85 -8.41 -1.85
N PHE A 308 -5.84 -8.57 -2.68
CA PHE A 308 -5.38 -9.87 -3.19
C PHE A 308 -3.86 -9.83 -3.38
N ALA A 309 -3.25 -11.00 -3.50
CA ALA A 309 -1.85 -11.13 -3.84
C ALA A 309 -1.66 -12.13 -4.98
N LEU A 310 -0.81 -11.79 -5.93
CA LEU A 310 -0.36 -12.69 -6.99
C LEU A 310 0.82 -13.52 -6.49
N ARG A 311 0.85 -14.79 -6.87
CA ARG A 311 2.01 -15.63 -6.57
C ARG A 311 3.25 -15.04 -7.25
N PRO A 312 4.41 -14.93 -6.57
CA PRO A 312 5.66 -14.49 -7.18
C PRO A 312 5.99 -15.32 -8.44
N GLY A 313 6.37 -14.64 -9.52
CA GLY A 313 6.68 -15.28 -10.80
C GLY A 313 5.48 -15.83 -11.57
N TRP A 314 4.25 -15.50 -11.17
CA TRP A 314 3.06 -15.83 -11.97
C TRP A 314 2.96 -14.91 -13.18
N ASP A 315 2.92 -15.49 -14.37
CA ASP A 315 2.93 -14.79 -15.67
C ASP A 315 1.53 -14.43 -16.19
N GLY A 316 0.50 -14.52 -15.34
CA GLY A 316 -0.87 -14.22 -15.71
C GLY A 316 -1.52 -15.29 -16.59
N GLY A 317 -0.96 -16.49 -16.65
CA GLY A 317 -1.50 -17.57 -17.48
C GLY A 317 -1.38 -17.25 -18.98
N ALA A 318 -0.31 -16.55 -19.36
CA ALA A 318 0.02 -16.35 -20.78
C ALA A 318 0.42 -17.69 -21.40
N GLN A 319 -0.55 -18.50 -21.79
CA GLN A 319 -0.46 -19.62 -22.73
C GLN A 319 -1.58 -19.48 -23.75
#